data_57da4fc0bf9ff5abe471426d6c3997db
#
_entry.id   57da4fc0bf9ff5abe471426d6c3997db
#
_cell.length_a   1.000
_cell.length_b   1.000
_cell.length_c   1.000
_cell.angle_alpha   90.00
_cell.angle_beta   90.00
_cell.angle_gamma   90.00
#
_symmetry.space_group_name_H-M   'P 1'
#
loop_
_entity.id
_entity.type
_entity.pdbx_description
1 polymer ?
#
loop_
_entity_poly.entity_id
_entity_poly.type
_entity_poly.pdbx_seq_one_letter_code
_entity_poly.pdbx_strand_id
1 'polypeptide(L)'
;FQLVDINKLVPYANNARTHNKEQILKLRSSLREFGFVNPVIIDREYNVLAGHGRIMAAKEEGITEVPCVFADHLTEAQKKAYILADNRMALDAGWDEELLSVEMQELQELGFDLSMTGFDEKELTDLLGVDAGSEAKEDDFDLSAALEKAAFVQRGDVWTVGRHKLMCGDATSAEDVSALMGDTKANLILTDPPYGVSFKSASGLTIQNDSMKNEEFYTFLLSSFQRMAEHLEKGGSAYVFHADTEGLNFRKAFIDAGFHLAGCCIWVKDSLVLGRSDYQWQHEPVLYGFMQNGKHHWYSDRKQTTIWHFDKPKRNANHPTSKPLDLLGYPI
;
A
#
# COMPACT_ATOMS: atom_id res chain seq x y z
N PHE A 1 6.02 43.98 -0.09
CA PHE A 1 4.55 43.88 -0.09
C PHE A 1 3.93 44.89 0.87
N GLN A 2 2.67 45.23 0.66
CA GLN A 2 1.88 46.07 1.54
C GLN A 2 0.62 45.33 1.98
N LEU A 3 0.18 45.52 3.23
CA LEU A 3 -1.14 45.09 3.66
C LEU A 3 -2.21 46.07 3.09
N VAL A 4 -3.19 45.51 2.43
CA VAL A 4 -4.26 46.26 1.80
C VAL A 4 -5.60 45.75 2.31
N ASP A 5 -6.51 46.67 2.67
CA ASP A 5 -7.88 46.31 3.03
C ASP A 5 -8.53 45.54 1.87
N ILE A 6 -9.00 44.33 2.16
CA ILE A 6 -9.58 43.41 1.17
C ILE A 6 -10.79 43.99 0.42
N ASN A 7 -11.49 44.97 1.04
CA ASN A 7 -12.64 45.63 0.45
C ASN A 7 -12.26 46.69 -0.60
N LYS A 8 -10.99 47.13 -0.62
CA LYS A 8 -10.45 48.02 -1.66
C LYS A 8 -10.10 47.30 -2.94
N LEU A 9 -9.94 45.97 -2.87
CA LEU A 9 -9.54 45.17 -4.02
C LEU A 9 -10.66 45.01 -5.02
N VAL A 10 -10.35 45.33 -6.28
CA VAL A 10 -11.31 45.26 -7.39
C VAL A 10 -11.01 44.00 -8.20
N PRO A 11 -11.86 42.98 -8.16
CA PRO A 11 -11.69 41.79 -8.99
C PRO A 11 -11.76 42.16 -10.47
N TYR A 12 -10.88 41.54 -11.27
CA TYR A 12 -10.89 41.71 -12.72
C TYR A 12 -12.17 41.13 -13.33
N ALA A 13 -13.02 42.00 -13.92
CA ALA A 13 -14.33 41.58 -14.39
C ALA A 13 -14.33 40.51 -15.49
N ASN A 14 -13.29 40.49 -16.32
CA ASN A 14 -13.11 39.50 -17.40
C ASN A 14 -12.18 38.35 -17.02
N ASN A 15 -12.13 37.98 -15.73
CA ASN A 15 -11.35 36.83 -15.31
C ASN A 15 -11.95 35.54 -15.87
N ALA A 16 -11.24 34.91 -16.81
CA ALA A 16 -11.68 33.67 -17.44
C ALA A 16 -11.58 32.44 -16.52
N ARG A 17 -10.84 32.53 -15.39
CA ARG A 17 -10.67 31.42 -14.46
C ARG A 17 -11.84 31.35 -13.48
N THR A 18 -12.51 30.22 -13.46
CA THR A 18 -13.57 29.90 -12.51
C THR A 18 -13.00 29.22 -11.27
N HIS A 19 -13.61 29.50 -10.11
CA HIS A 19 -13.25 28.86 -8.85
C HIS A 19 -14.46 28.09 -8.33
N ASN A 20 -14.34 26.78 -8.19
CA ASN A 20 -15.39 25.95 -7.59
C ASN A 20 -15.31 26.01 -6.05
N LYS A 21 -16.37 25.55 -5.40
CA LYS A 21 -16.47 25.59 -3.93
C LYS A 21 -15.38 24.76 -3.25
N GLU A 22 -15.04 23.64 -3.83
CA GLU A 22 -14.01 22.72 -3.30
C GLU A 22 -12.63 23.39 -3.30
N GLN A 23 -12.24 24.04 -4.39
CA GLN A 23 -11.00 24.80 -4.46
C GLN A 23 -10.94 25.92 -3.42
N ILE A 24 -12.06 26.63 -3.21
CA ILE A 24 -12.12 27.68 -2.18
C ILE A 24 -11.94 27.07 -0.79
N LEU A 25 -12.54 25.92 -0.50
CA LEU A 25 -12.33 25.21 0.78
C LEU A 25 -10.86 24.83 0.98
N LYS A 26 -10.19 24.27 -0.04
CA LYS A 26 -8.74 23.95 0.02
C LYS A 26 -7.90 25.22 0.29
N LEU A 27 -8.19 26.33 -0.38
CA LEU A 27 -7.52 27.60 -0.14
C LEU A 27 -7.78 28.17 1.26
N ARG A 28 -8.96 28.01 1.81
CA ARG A 28 -9.30 28.41 3.19
C ARG A 28 -8.49 27.60 4.21
N SER A 29 -8.41 26.27 4.05
CA SER A 29 -7.61 25.41 4.91
C SER A 29 -6.14 25.81 4.85
N SER A 30 -5.59 26.05 3.67
CA SER A 30 -4.23 26.56 3.48
C SER A 30 -3.99 27.92 4.16
N LEU A 31 -4.94 28.84 4.09
CA LEU A 31 -4.82 30.14 4.77
C LEU A 31 -4.85 30.02 6.29
N ARG A 32 -5.60 29.07 6.85
CA ARG A 32 -5.63 28.81 8.30
C ARG A 32 -4.32 28.22 8.79
N GLU A 33 -3.75 27.28 8.06
CA GLU A 33 -2.55 26.55 8.46
C GLU A 33 -1.27 27.38 8.25
N PHE A 34 -1.10 27.91 7.04
CA PHE A 34 0.15 28.57 6.64
C PHE A 34 0.07 30.10 6.69
N GLY A 35 -1.12 30.68 6.91
CA GLY A 35 -1.35 32.09 6.75
C GLY A 35 -1.32 32.53 5.28
N PHE A 36 -1.25 33.85 5.07
CA PHE A 36 -1.25 34.42 3.72
C PHE A 36 0.19 34.52 3.17
N VAL A 37 0.81 33.39 2.84
CA VAL A 37 2.22 33.30 2.44
C VAL A 37 2.46 33.82 1.02
N ASN A 38 1.52 33.56 0.09
CA ASN A 38 1.65 33.98 -1.31
C ASN A 38 0.80 35.23 -1.59
N PRO A 39 1.40 36.44 -1.78
CA PRO A 39 0.68 37.70 -1.89
C PRO A 39 -0.22 37.79 -3.13
N VAL A 40 -1.18 38.70 -3.09
CA VAL A 40 -2.01 39.09 -4.22
C VAL A 40 -1.26 40.11 -5.09
N ILE A 41 -1.35 40.00 -6.41
CA ILE A 41 -0.76 40.95 -7.34
C ILE A 41 -1.84 41.92 -7.81
N ILE A 42 -1.59 43.20 -7.63
CA ILE A 42 -2.54 44.30 -7.95
C ILE A 42 -1.85 45.42 -8.72
N ASP A 43 -2.64 46.28 -9.32
CA ASP A 43 -2.17 47.54 -9.87
C ASP A 43 -2.46 48.73 -8.91
N ARG A 44 -2.10 49.95 -9.33
CA ARG A 44 -2.28 51.19 -8.53
C ARG A 44 -3.74 51.52 -8.21
N GLU A 45 -4.64 51.11 -9.07
CA GLU A 45 -6.08 51.27 -8.92
C GLU A 45 -6.72 50.11 -8.12
N TYR A 46 -5.91 49.26 -7.47
CA TYR A 46 -6.29 48.09 -6.71
C TYR A 46 -6.97 46.98 -7.54
N ASN A 47 -6.84 46.99 -8.88
CA ASN A 47 -7.36 45.92 -9.69
C ASN A 47 -6.49 44.66 -9.48
N VAL A 48 -7.16 43.53 -9.26
CA VAL A 48 -6.51 42.26 -9.01
C VAL A 48 -6.01 41.61 -10.32
N LEU A 49 -4.71 41.41 -10.43
CA LEU A 49 -4.07 40.75 -11.56
C LEU A 49 -3.88 39.23 -11.31
N ALA A 50 -3.51 38.83 -10.06
CA ALA A 50 -3.40 37.43 -9.66
C ALA A 50 -3.81 37.21 -8.21
N GLY A 51 -4.40 36.06 -7.89
CA GLY A 51 -4.81 35.68 -6.53
C GLY A 51 -6.30 35.81 -6.24
N HIS A 52 -7.18 35.84 -7.24
CA HIS A 52 -8.63 35.95 -7.07
C HIS A 52 -9.22 34.90 -6.12
N GLY A 53 -8.83 33.60 -6.26
CA GLY A 53 -9.29 32.53 -5.37
C GLY A 53 -8.87 32.76 -3.90
N ARG A 54 -7.63 33.25 -3.67
CA ARG A 54 -7.15 33.57 -2.31
C ARG A 54 -7.93 34.70 -1.68
N ILE A 55 -8.32 35.71 -2.44
CA ILE A 55 -9.19 36.80 -1.95
C ILE A 55 -10.57 36.29 -1.57
N MET A 56 -11.16 35.40 -2.37
CA MET A 56 -12.43 34.76 -2.06
C MET A 56 -12.35 33.94 -0.77
N ALA A 57 -11.33 33.09 -0.63
CA ALA A 57 -11.08 32.32 0.57
C ALA A 57 -10.84 33.22 1.80
N ALA A 58 -10.04 34.26 1.67
CA ALA A 58 -9.76 35.22 2.74
C ALA A 58 -11.01 35.97 3.22
N LYS A 59 -11.91 36.35 2.31
CA LYS A 59 -13.20 36.97 2.66
C LYS A 59 -14.06 36.00 3.47
N GLU A 60 -14.13 34.74 3.10
CA GLU A 60 -14.89 33.73 3.85
C GLU A 60 -14.26 33.41 5.22
N GLU A 61 -12.96 33.60 5.37
CA GLU A 61 -12.25 33.46 6.66
C GLU A 61 -12.30 34.73 7.52
N GLY A 62 -12.94 35.82 7.02
CA GLY A 62 -13.07 37.10 7.75
C GLY A 62 -11.76 37.89 7.83
N ILE A 63 -10.79 37.60 6.95
CA ILE A 63 -9.53 38.33 6.87
C ILE A 63 -9.81 39.73 6.27
N THR A 64 -9.43 40.78 6.98
CA THR A 64 -9.72 42.15 6.59
C THR A 64 -8.61 42.83 5.79
N GLU A 65 -7.36 42.38 5.97
CA GLU A 65 -6.18 42.88 5.27
C GLU A 65 -5.38 41.73 4.65
N VAL A 66 -4.94 41.91 3.41
CA VAL A 66 -4.19 40.89 2.69
C VAL A 66 -2.89 41.48 2.14
N PRO A 67 -1.79 40.69 2.10
CA PRO A 67 -0.53 41.13 1.53
C PRO A 67 -0.65 41.27 0.01
N CYS A 68 -0.31 42.44 -0.49
CA CYS A 68 -0.35 42.75 -1.91
C CYS A 68 1.02 43.19 -2.44
N VAL A 69 1.29 42.88 -3.69
CA VAL A 69 2.41 43.39 -4.47
C VAL A 69 1.88 44.21 -5.63
N PHE A 70 2.40 45.43 -5.78
CA PHE A 70 2.02 46.33 -6.85
C PHE A 70 2.81 46.07 -8.12
N ALA A 71 2.16 45.77 -9.22
CA ALA A 71 2.75 45.55 -10.55
C ALA A 71 2.62 46.83 -11.43
N ASP A 72 3.14 47.94 -10.93
CA ASP A 72 2.97 49.29 -11.51
C ASP A 72 3.72 49.51 -12.83
N HIS A 73 4.67 48.61 -13.14
CA HIS A 73 5.48 48.71 -14.33
C HIS A 73 4.82 48.13 -15.57
N LEU A 74 3.67 47.47 -15.43
CA LEU A 74 2.98 46.82 -16.54
C LEU A 74 2.05 47.79 -17.26
N THR A 75 2.10 47.79 -18.59
CA THR A 75 1.10 48.44 -19.44
C THR A 75 -0.23 47.69 -19.39
N GLU A 76 -1.33 48.34 -19.80
CA GLU A 76 -2.67 47.70 -19.84
C GLU A 76 -2.69 46.41 -20.67
N ALA A 77 -1.99 46.35 -21.77
CA ALA A 77 -1.86 45.13 -22.58
C ALA A 77 -1.11 44.04 -21.83
N GLN A 78 -0.03 44.39 -21.14
CA GLN A 78 0.75 43.48 -20.33
C GLN A 78 -0.01 42.95 -19.12
N LYS A 79 -0.82 43.77 -18.43
CA LYS A 79 -1.69 43.33 -17.33
C LYS A 79 -2.65 42.25 -17.80
N LYS A 80 -3.33 42.44 -18.94
CA LYS A 80 -4.26 41.45 -19.52
C LYS A 80 -3.52 40.15 -19.93
N ALA A 81 -2.37 40.28 -20.56
CA ALA A 81 -1.55 39.13 -20.95
C ALA A 81 -1.05 38.37 -19.72
N TYR A 82 -0.64 39.07 -18.68
CA TYR A 82 -0.17 38.49 -17.42
C TYR A 82 -1.25 37.68 -16.71
N ILE A 83 -2.48 38.20 -16.62
CA ILE A 83 -3.62 37.46 -16.03
C ILE A 83 -3.85 36.12 -16.74
N LEU A 84 -3.77 36.09 -18.07
CA LEU A 84 -3.93 34.86 -18.83
C LEU A 84 -2.72 33.92 -18.68
N ALA A 85 -1.51 34.47 -18.71
CA ALA A 85 -0.26 33.70 -18.60
C ALA A 85 -0.11 33.05 -17.21
N ASP A 86 -0.36 33.78 -16.12
CA ASP A 86 -0.32 33.29 -14.74
C ASP A 86 -1.28 32.08 -14.57
N ASN A 87 -2.50 32.24 -15.08
CA ASN A 87 -3.48 31.15 -15.02
C ASN A 87 -3.10 29.94 -15.89
N ARG A 88 -2.47 30.14 -17.05
CA ARG A 88 -2.12 29.07 -17.98
C ARG A 88 -0.87 28.29 -17.52
N MET A 89 0.18 29.01 -17.14
CA MET A 89 1.44 28.39 -16.70
C MET A 89 1.27 27.46 -15.50
N ALA A 90 0.34 27.78 -14.59
CA ALA A 90 0.02 26.91 -13.45
C ALA A 90 -0.59 25.55 -13.86
N LEU A 91 -1.18 25.46 -15.07
CA LEU A 91 -1.75 24.22 -15.61
C LEU A 91 -0.74 23.38 -16.41
N ASP A 92 0.36 23.97 -16.85
CA ASP A 92 1.38 23.31 -17.65
C ASP A 92 2.46 22.62 -16.79
N ALA A 93 2.50 22.90 -15.50
CA ALA A 93 3.39 22.22 -14.55
C ALA A 93 2.82 20.84 -14.19
N GLY A 94 3.69 19.84 -14.15
CA GLY A 94 3.40 18.49 -13.64
C GLY A 94 4.14 18.25 -12.34
N TRP A 95 3.94 17.07 -11.78
CA TRP A 95 4.65 16.58 -10.61
C TRP A 95 5.63 15.48 -11.02
N ASP A 96 6.79 15.46 -10.38
CA ASP A 96 7.63 14.26 -10.31
C ASP A 96 7.00 13.37 -9.22
N GLU A 97 6.29 12.33 -9.65
CA GLU A 97 5.51 11.49 -8.74
C GLU A 97 6.39 10.75 -7.73
N GLU A 98 7.64 10.41 -8.09
CA GLU A 98 8.57 9.72 -7.19
C GLU A 98 9.02 10.67 -6.06
N LEU A 99 9.44 11.88 -6.41
CA LEU A 99 9.83 12.90 -5.42
C LEU A 99 8.63 13.34 -4.59
N LEU A 100 7.47 13.52 -5.21
CA LEU A 100 6.25 13.91 -4.50
C LEU A 100 5.81 12.86 -3.47
N SER A 101 5.92 11.57 -3.81
CA SER A 101 5.62 10.48 -2.87
C SER A 101 6.56 10.50 -1.66
N VAL A 102 7.86 10.74 -1.87
CA VAL A 102 8.84 10.85 -0.78
C VAL A 102 8.50 12.02 0.15
N GLU A 103 8.24 13.21 -0.41
CA GLU A 103 7.86 14.39 0.38
C GLU A 103 6.57 14.19 1.18
N MET A 104 5.58 13.50 0.59
CA MET A 104 4.33 13.17 1.28
C MET A 104 4.55 12.18 2.43
N GLN A 105 5.42 11.18 2.25
CA GLN A 105 5.78 10.25 3.31
C GLN A 105 6.51 10.96 4.46
N GLU A 106 7.47 11.84 4.15
CA GLU A 106 8.17 12.62 5.18
C GLU A 106 7.22 13.53 5.97
N LEU A 107 6.24 14.16 5.30
CA LEU A 107 5.21 14.95 5.98
C LEU A 107 4.34 14.10 6.90
N GLN A 108 4.00 12.88 6.47
CA GLN A 108 3.23 11.93 7.26
C GLN A 108 4.01 11.47 8.51
N GLU A 109 5.32 11.19 8.36
CA GLU A 109 6.21 10.82 9.47
C GLU A 109 6.35 11.95 10.48
N LEU A 110 6.33 13.21 10.03
CA LEU A 110 6.32 14.40 10.89
C LEU A 110 4.97 14.63 11.57
N GLY A 111 3.96 13.81 11.29
CA GLY A 111 2.61 13.92 11.84
C GLY A 111 1.78 15.06 11.25
N PHE A 112 2.15 15.56 10.05
CA PHE A 112 1.43 16.61 9.36
C PHE A 112 0.17 16.07 8.67
N ASP A 113 -0.93 16.82 8.74
CA ASP A 113 -2.17 16.47 8.06
C ASP A 113 -2.04 16.69 6.54
N LEU A 114 -1.88 15.60 5.79
CA LEU A 114 -1.69 15.65 4.34
C LEU A 114 -2.87 16.26 3.57
N SER A 115 -4.08 16.30 4.14
CA SER A 115 -5.23 16.97 3.53
C SER A 115 -4.98 18.48 3.33
N MET A 116 -4.06 19.08 4.09
CA MET A 116 -3.66 20.48 3.98
C MET A 116 -2.74 20.77 2.79
N THR A 117 -2.18 19.74 2.15
CA THR A 117 -1.32 19.89 0.96
C THR A 117 -2.10 20.26 -0.30
N GLY A 118 -3.43 20.09 -0.26
CA GLY A 118 -4.33 20.40 -1.37
C GLY A 118 -4.60 19.23 -2.31
N PHE A 119 -3.93 18.10 -2.15
CA PHE A 119 -4.28 16.85 -2.83
C PHE A 119 -5.56 16.28 -2.24
N ASP A 120 -6.37 15.64 -3.06
CA ASP A 120 -7.55 14.94 -2.58
C ASP A 120 -7.18 13.55 -2.04
N GLU A 121 -8.15 12.92 -1.35
CA GLU A 121 -7.93 11.62 -0.70
C GLU A 121 -7.52 10.52 -1.70
N LYS A 122 -8.05 10.59 -2.91
CA LYS A 122 -7.71 9.66 -3.99
C LYS A 122 -6.29 9.92 -4.51
N GLU A 123 -5.94 11.19 -4.76
CA GLU A 123 -4.59 11.59 -5.18
C GLU A 123 -3.55 11.18 -4.13
N LEU A 124 -3.84 11.38 -2.83
CA LEU A 124 -2.97 10.95 -1.73
C LEU A 124 -2.83 9.43 -1.67
N THR A 125 -3.92 8.71 -1.88
CA THR A 125 -3.93 7.24 -1.94
C THR A 125 -3.08 6.73 -3.10
N ASP A 126 -3.26 7.30 -4.30
CA ASP A 126 -2.51 6.91 -5.49
C ASP A 126 -0.99 7.23 -5.33
N LEU A 127 -0.64 8.36 -4.70
CA LEU A 127 0.75 8.79 -4.48
C LEU A 127 1.47 7.98 -3.41
N LEU A 128 0.79 7.68 -2.31
CA LEU A 128 1.38 6.94 -1.19
C LEU A 128 1.38 5.42 -1.41
N GLY A 129 0.79 4.96 -2.52
CA GLY A 129 0.63 3.54 -2.81
C GLY A 129 -0.31 2.83 -1.82
N VAL A 130 -1.07 3.61 -1.05
CA VAL A 130 -2.13 3.08 -0.21
C VAL A 130 -3.32 2.86 -1.12
N ASP A 131 -3.42 1.68 -1.68
CA ASP A 131 -4.60 1.28 -2.42
C ASP A 131 -5.81 1.44 -1.48
N ALA A 132 -6.76 2.30 -1.83
CA ALA A 132 -8.06 2.38 -1.16
C ALA A 132 -8.93 1.16 -1.55
N GLY A 133 -8.29 0.02 -1.66
CA GLY A 133 -8.92 -1.26 -1.54
C GLY A 133 -9.51 -1.32 -0.14
N SER A 134 -10.81 -1.53 -0.04
CA SER A 134 -11.54 -1.74 1.20
C SER A 134 -10.61 -2.36 2.24
N GLU A 135 -10.32 -1.63 3.33
CA GLU A 135 -9.59 -2.19 4.47
C GLU A 135 -10.13 -3.59 4.73
N ALA A 136 -9.30 -4.59 4.49
CA ALA A 136 -9.65 -5.95 4.82
C ALA A 136 -9.75 -5.97 6.34
N LYS A 137 -10.97 -5.86 6.86
CA LYS A 137 -11.23 -5.86 8.29
C LYS A 137 -10.87 -7.24 8.81
N GLU A 138 -9.89 -7.29 9.70
CA GLU A 138 -9.70 -8.48 10.53
C GLU A 138 -11.01 -8.74 11.26
N ASP A 139 -11.45 -10.00 11.26
CA ASP A 139 -12.65 -10.39 11.96
C ASP A 139 -12.41 -10.40 13.49
N ASP A 140 -13.47 -10.18 14.26
CA ASP A 140 -13.46 -10.27 15.71
C ASP A 140 -13.61 -11.73 16.20
N PHE A 141 -13.15 -12.73 15.40
CA PHE A 141 -13.33 -14.14 15.70
C PHE A 141 -12.53 -14.56 16.95
N ASP A 142 -13.23 -14.97 17.98
CA ASP A 142 -12.62 -15.50 19.21
C ASP A 142 -12.24 -16.98 19.02
N LEU A 143 -10.98 -17.20 18.63
CA LEU A 143 -10.43 -18.54 18.45
C LEU A 143 -10.41 -19.33 19.77
N SER A 144 -10.18 -18.69 20.92
CA SER A 144 -10.14 -19.35 22.22
C SER A 144 -11.50 -19.96 22.57
N ALA A 145 -12.56 -19.18 22.41
CA ALA A 145 -13.94 -19.65 22.58
C ALA A 145 -14.34 -20.72 21.54
N ALA A 146 -13.76 -20.67 20.34
CA ALA A 146 -14.02 -21.68 19.31
C ALA A 146 -13.29 -22.99 19.61
N LEU A 147 -12.06 -22.96 20.16
CA LEU A 147 -11.29 -24.15 20.54
C LEU A 147 -11.87 -24.89 21.74
N GLU A 148 -12.68 -24.24 22.58
CA GLU A 148 -13.41 -24.88 23.68
C GLU A 148 -14.57 -25.76 23.18
N LYS A 149 -15.01 -25.55 21.93
CA LYS A 149 -16.06 -26.38 21.30
C LYS A 149 -15.46 -27.65 20.70
N ALA A 150 -16.18 -28.76 20.75
CA ALA A 150 -15.76 -29.98 20.07
C ALA A 150 -15.54 -29.73 18.58
N ALA A 151 -14.35 -30.11 18.06
CA ALA A 151 -14.05 -29.97 16.65
C ALA A 151 -15.02 -30.83 15.83
N PHE A 152 -15.76 -30.20 14.92
CA PHE A 152 -16.68 -30.87 14.00
C PHE A 152 -16.05 -31.14 12.62
N VAL A 153 -14.88 -30.51 12.35
CA VAL A 153 -14.12 -30.69 11.11
C VAL A 153 -13.25 -31.93 11.20
N GLN A 154 -13.30 -32.79 10.18
CA GLN A 154 -12.49 -34.00 10.07
C GLN A 154 -11.53 -33.91 8.89
N ARG A 155 -10.44 -34.67 8.93
CA ARG A 155 -9.52 -34.78 7.78
C ARG A 155 -10.27 -35.31 6.56
N GLY A 156 -10.09 -34.66 5.44
CA GLY A 156 -10.80 -34.95 4.18
C GLY A 156 -12.04 -34.09 3.93
N ASP A 157 -12.54 -33.38 4.93
CA ASP A 157 -13.68 -32.48 4.74
C ASP A 157 -13.34 -31.34 3.79
N VAL A 158 -14.24 -31.13 2.80
CA VAL A 158 -14.18 -30.00 1.87
C VAL A 158 -15.39 -29.10 2.07
N TRP A 159 -15.15 -27.88 2.47
CA TRP A 159 -16.18 -26.87 2.76
C TRP A 159 -16.29 -25.87 1.62
N THR A 160 -17.50 -25.48 1.26
CA THR A 160 -17.77 -24.38 0.33
C THR A 160 -18.07 -23.11 1.10
N VAL A 161 -17.24 -22.07 0.92
CA VAL A 161 -17.39 -20.77 1.56
C VAL A 161 -17.60 -19.72 0.46
N GLY A 162 -18.84 -19.42 0.17
CA GLY A 162 -19.20 -18.60 -1.00
C GLY A 162 -18.74 -19.28 -2.30
N ARG A 163 -17.82 -18.63 -3.03
CA ARG A 163 -17.19 -19.17 -4.24
C ARG A 163 -15.90 -19.97 -3.97
N HIS A 164 -15.45 -19.99 -2.72
CA HIS A 164 -14.17 -20.58 -2.31
C HIS A 164 -14.38 -21.99 -1.77
N LYS A 165 -13.33 -22.81 -1.84
CA LYS A 165 -13.27 -24.13 -1.20
C LYS A 165 -12.20 -24.11 -0.11
N LEU A 166 -12.51 -24.71 1.02
CA LEU A 166 -11.58 -24.92 2.15
C LEU A 166 -11.56 -26.41 2.47
N MET A 167 -10.35 -26.99 2.57
CA MET A 167 -10.18 -28.40 2.89
C MET A 167 -9.31 -28.56 4.15
N CYS A 168 -9.75 -29.45 5.02
CA CYS A 168 -8.93 -29.99 6.10
C CYS A 168 -8.15 -31.19 5.55
N GLY A 169 -6.92 -30.99 5.06
CA GLY A 169 -6.14 -32.01 4.37
C GLY A 169 -4.64 -31.86 4.56
N ASP A 170 -3.88 -32.69 3.86
CA ASP A 170 -2.42 -32.69 3.86
C ASP A 170 -1.92 -32.20 2.50
N ALA A 171 -1.19 -31.08 2.50
CA ALA A 171 -0.65 -30.46 1.28
C ALA A 171 0.41 -31.34 0.58
N THR A 172 0.92 -32.39 1.22
CA THR A 172 1.84 -33.38 0.62
C THR A 172 1.09 -34.54 -0.05
N SER A 173 -0.20 -34.72 0.28
CA SER A 173 -1.04 -35.80 -0.28
C SER A 173 -1.59 -35.44 -1.65
N ALA A 174 -1.30 -36.27 -2.65
CA ALA A 174 -1.83 -36.12 -3.99
C ALA A 174 -3.37 -36.26 -4.02
N GLU A 175 -3.91 -37.16 -3.19
CA GLU A 175 -5.36 -37.41 -3.09
C GLU A 175 -6.06 -36.18 -2.52
N ASP A 176 -5.55 -35.60 -1.43
CA ASP A 176 -6.18 -34.45 -0.77
C ASP A 176 -6.18 -33.23 -1.71
N VAL A 177 -5.02 -32.91 -2.31
CA VAL A 177 -4.92 -31.75 -3.21
C VAL A 177 -5.77 -31.96 -4.47
N SER A 178 -5.83 -33.17 -5.02
CA SER A 178 -6.68 -33.50 -6.17
C SER A 178 -8.18 -33.41 -5.80
N ALA A 179 -8.56 -33.82 -4.60
CA ALA A 179 -9.96 -33.72 -4.12
C ALA A 179 -10.38 -32.25 -3.97
N LEU A 180 -9.49 -31.38 -3.49
CA LEU A 180 -9.74 -29.92 -3.38
C LEU A 180 -9.87 -29.27 -4.76
N MET A 181 -8.89 -29.52 -5.64
CA MET A 181 -8.75 -28.82 -6.92
C MET A 181 -9.64 -29.37 -8.03
N GLY A 182 -9.89 -30.68 -8.05
CA GLY A 182 -10.56 -31.35 -9.17
C GLY A 182 -9.78 -31.10 -10.47
N ASP A 183 -10.50 -30.74 -11.54
CA ASP A 183 -9.90 -30.42 -12.84
C ASP A 183 -9.43 -28.96 -12.95
N THR A 184 -9.59 -28.16 -11.88
CA THR A 184 -9.22 -26.73 -11.88
C THR A 184 -7.72 -26.56 -11.66
N LYS A 185 -7.11 -25.62 -12.38
CA LYS A 185 -5.74 -25.16 -12.13
C LYS A 185 -5.75 -23.79 -11.47
N ALA A 186 -4.84 -23.58 -10.53
CA ALA A 186 -4.64 -22.28 -9.91
C ALA A 186 -3.86 -21.36 -10.86
N ASN A 187 -4.16 -20.07 -10.87
CA ASN A 187 -3.39 -19.05 -11.57
C ASN A 187 -2.20 -18.56 -10.74
N LEU A 188 -2.35 -18.62 -9.41
CA LEU A 188 -1.41 -18.16 -8.42
C LEU A 188 -1.36 -19.14 -7.24
N ILE A 189 -0.17 -19.33 -6.69
CA ILE A 189 0.06 -19.96 -5.40
C ILE A 189 0.60 -18.92 -4.43
N LEU A 190 -0.06 -18.77 -3.29
CA LEU A 190 0.39 -17.97 -2.15
C LEU A 190 0.35 -18.90 -0.92
N THR A 191 1.50 -19.16 -0.30
CA THR A 191 1.57 -20.15 0.77
C THR A 191 2.54 -19.75 1.89
N ASP A 192 2.16 -20.12 3.12
CA ASP A 192 2.91 -19.92 4.36
C ASP A 192 3.08 -21.30 5.05
N PRO A 193 3.99 -22.18 4.55
CA PRO A 193 4.19 -23.51 5.13
C PRO A 193 4.94 -23.43 6.46
N PRO A 194 4.98 -24.50 7.27
CA PRO A 194 5.87 -24.58 8.44
C PRO A 194 7.30 -24.23 8.08
N TYR A 195 8.00 -23.49 8.97
CA TYR A 195 9.36 -22.99 8.66
C TYR A 195 10.50 -23.89 9.10
N GLY A 196 10.22 -24.99 9.82
CA GLY A 196 11.25 -25.91 10.32
C GLY A 196 12.08 -25.35 11.49
N VAL A 197 11.58 -24.32 12.16
CA VAL A 197 12.29 -23.59 13.23
C VAL A 197 11.91 -24.03 14.64
N SER A 198 11.10 -25.08 14.77
CA SER A 198 10.61 -25.61 16.06
C SER A 198 9.89 -24.55 16.90
N PHE A 199 9.01 -23.78 16.26
CA PHE A 199 8.29 -22.68 16.89
C PHE A 199 7.49 -23.15 18.12
N LYS A 200 7.65 -22.40 19.23
CA LYS A 200 6.86 -22.58 20.43
C LYS A 200 6.44 -21.20 20.97
N SER A 201 5.14 -20.99 21.05
CA SER A 201 4.62 -19.74 21.61
C SER A 201 4.83 -19.66 23.12
N ALA A 202 4.70 -18.47 23.71
CA ALA A 202 4.73 -18.28 25.16
C ALA A 202 3.57 -19.02 25.87
N SER A 203 2.46 -19.26 25.19
CA SER A 203 1.32 -20.07 25.67
C SER A 203 1.50 -21.58 25.44
N GLY A 204 2.62 -22.04 24.88
CA GLY A 204 2.92 -23.43 24.64
C GLY A 204 2.39 -24.00 23.31
N LEU A 205 1.76 -23.19 22.46
CA LEU A 205 1.30 -23.60 21.14
C LEU A 205 2.50 -23.92 20.25
N THR A 206 2.40 -25.02 19.49
CA THR A 206 3.39 -25.48 18.51
C THR A 206 2.77 -25.55 17.14
N ILE A 207 3.60 -25.44 16.08
CA ILE A 207 3.16 -25.63 14.70
C ILE A 207 3.46 -27.10 14.33
N GLN A 208 2.48 -27.76 13.72
CA GLN A 208 2.64 -29.12 13.23
C GLN A 208 3.72 -29.14 12.11
N ASN A 209 4.58 -30.16 12.11
CA ASN A 209 5.66 -30.35 11.13
C ASN A 209 6.78 -29.29 11.17
N ASP A 210 6.84 -28.45 12.21
CA ASP A 210 7.84 -27.37 12.33
C ASP A 210 9.15 -27.80 13.04
N SER A 211 9.26 -29.08 13.46
CA SER A 211 10.43 -29.63 14.19
C SER A 211 11.11 -30.80 13.46
N MET A 212 10.93 -30.89 12.15
CA MET A 212 11.54 -31.94 11.33
C MET A 212 13.04 -31.75 11.20
N LYS A 213 13.78 -32.87 11.01
CA LYS A 213 15.20 -32.82 10.63
C LYS A 213 15.38 -32.35 9.19
N ASN A 214 16.55 -31.79 8.87
CA ASN A 214 16.85 -31.17 7.57
C ASN A 214 16.39 -31.99 6.34
N GLU A 215 16.68 -33.27 6.28
CA GLU A 215 16.33 -34.14 5.13
C GLU A 215 14.81 -34.45 5.09
N GLU A 216 14.20 -34.64 6.25
CA GLU A 216 12.76 -34.85 6.36
C GLU A 216 11.99 -33.55 6.00
N PHE A 217 12.51 -32.43 6.45
CA PHE A 217 11.94 -31.11 6.14
C PHE A 217 12.03 -30.77 4.65
N TYR A 218 13.20 -31.01 4.04
CA TYR A 218 13.35 -30.87 2.59
C TYR A 218 12.36 -31.75 1.82
N THR A 219 12.19 -33.01 2.22
CA THR A 219 11.28 -33.98 1.57
C THR A 219 9.82 -33.53 1.72
N PHE A 220 9.44 -33.01 2.90
CA PHE A 220 8.12 -32.42 3.15
C PHE A 220 7.86 -31.23 2.21
N LEU A 221 8.79 -30.27 2.13
CA LEU A 221 8.67 -29.11 1.25
C LEU A 221 8.60 -29.52 -0.22
N LEU A 222 9.47 -30.43 -0.66
CA LEU A 222 9.48 -30.91 -2.03
C LEU A 222 8.16 -31.58 -2.42
N SER A 223 7.62 -32.43 -1.56
CA SER A 223 6.33 -33.10 -1.81
C SER A 223 5.19 -32.10 -1.93
N SER A 224 5.12 -31.13 -1.01
CA SER A 224 4.08 -30.07 -1.05
C SER A 224 4.23 -29.22 -2.32
N PHE A 225 5.43 -28.79 -2.68
CA PHE A 225 5.66 -27.94 -3.86
C PHE A 225 5.40 -28.69 -5.16
N GLN A 226 5.67 -30.01 -5.22
CA GLN A 226 5.27 -30.83 -6.37
C GLN A 226 3.77 -30.90 -6.56
N ARG A 227 2.98 -31.05 -5.47
CA ARG A 227 1.51 -31.02 -5.54
C ARG A 227 1.01 -29.66 -6.03
N MET A 228 1.61 -28.57 -5.53
CA MET A 228 1.30 -27.22 -5.99
C MET A 228 1.64 -27.02 -7.48
N ALA A 229 2.80 -27.47 -7.93
CA ALA A 229 3.22 -27.39 -9.33
C ALA A 229 2.30 -28.17 -10.28
N GLU A 230 1.81 -29.35 -9.85
CA GLU A 230 0.85 -30.17 -10.61
C GLU A 230 -0.48 -29.48 -10.83
N HIS A 231 -0.90 -28.61 -9.89
CA HIS A 231 -2.19 -27.91 -9.94
C HIS A 231 -2.09 -26.44 -10.31
N LEU A 232 -0.90 -25.94 -10.69
CA LEU A 232 -0.69 -24.58 -11.18
C LEU A 232 -0.80 -24.53 -12.71
N GLU A 233 -1.35 -23.47 -13.26
CA GLU A 233 -1.37 -23.21 -14.71
C GLU A 233 0.05 -23.00 -15.25
N LYS A 234 0.21 -23.22 -16.55
CA LYS A 234 1.47 -22.93 -17.24
C LYS A 234 1.78 -21.43 -17.16
N GLY A 235 2.97 -21.10 -16.66
CA GLY A 235 3.38 -19.71 -16.46
C GLY A 235 2.77 -19.03 -15.24
N GLY A 236 1.97 -19.75 -14.45
CA GLY A 236 1.40 -19.27 -13.19
C GLY A 236 2.46 -18.99 -12.15
N SER A 237 2.24 -18.02 -11.28
CA SER A 237 3.19 -17.53 -10.26
C SER A 237 3.03 -18.25 -8.92
N ALA A 238 4.11 -18.29 -8.14
CA ALA A 238 4.11 -18.80 -6.78
C ALA A 238 4.89 -17.89 -5.85
N TYR A 239 4.30 -17.59 -4.68
CA TYR A 239 4.89 -16.86 -3.57
C TYR A 239 4.91 -17.75 -2.33
N VAL A 240 6.09 -17.93 -1.73
CA VAL A 240 6.29 -18.83 -0.60
C VAL A 240 7.00 -18.10 0.53
N PHE A 241 6.29 -17.85 1.62
CA PHE A 241 6.88 -17.30 2.84
C PHE A 241 7.80 -18.33 3.50
N HIS A 242 8.90 -17.89 4.09
CA HIS A 242 9.84 -18.79 4.77
C HIS A 242 10.71 -18.07 5.79
N ALA A 243 11.32 -18.82 6.70
CA ALA A 243 12.40 -18.30 7.53
C ALA A 243 13.71 -18.26 6.72
N ASP A 244 14.49 -17.18 6.88
CA ASP A 244 15.77 -17.03 6.19
C ASP A 244 16.77 -18.14 6.57
N THR A 245 16.74 -18.60 7.83
CA THR A 245 17.59 -19.70 8.34
C THR A 245 17.39 -21.01 7.58
N GLU A 246 16.19 -21.27 7.06
CA GLU A 246 15.84 -22.45 6.26
C GLU A 246 15.81 -22.16 4.75
N GLY A 247 16.25 -20.99 4.33
CA GLY A 247 16.22 -20.53 2.94
C GLY A 247 16.89 -21.50 1.95
N LEU A 248 17.87 -22.29 2.36
CA LEU A 248 18.51 -23.31 1.51
C LEU A 248 17.52 -24.43 1.17
N ASN A 249 16.83 -24.99 2.17
CA ASN A 249 15.84 -26.05 1.98
C ASN A 249 14.68 -25.58 1.12
N PHE A 250 14.17 -24.40 1.39
CA PHE A 250 13.06 -23.80 0.63
C PHE A 250 13.44 -23.58 -0.84
N ARG A 251 14.59 -22.94 -1.13
CA ARG A 251 15.03 -22.67 -2.51
C ARG A 251 15.29 -23.96 -3.27
N LYS A 252 15.93 -24.93 -2.63
CA LYS A 252 16.23 -26.22 -3.25
C LYS A 252 14.93 -26.97 -3.58
N ALA A 253 14.02 -27.14 -2.62
CA ALA A 253 12.74 -27.81 -2.84
C ALA A 253 11.89 -27.12 -3.92
N PHE A 254 11.88 -25.78 -3.96
CA PHE A 254 11.16 -24.99 -4.94
C PHE A 254 11.67 -25.25 -6.37
N ILE A 255 12.97 -25.25 -6.56
CA ILE A 255 13.60 -25.53 -7.86
C ILE A 255 13.39 -26.99 -8.26
N ASP A 256 13.60 -27.94 -7.34
CA ASP A 256 13.48 -29.38 -7.60
C ASP A 256 12.01 -29.80 -7.87
N ALA A 257 11.02 -29.01 -7.39
CA ALA A 257 9.62 -29.17 -7.75
C ALA A 257 9.26 -28.64 -9.17
N GLY A 258 10.20 -28.03 -9.87
CA GLY A 258 10.03 -27.57 -11.25
C GLY A 258 9.69 -26.08 -11.42
N PHE A 259 9.73 -25.29 -10.34
CA PHE A 259 9.57 -23.84 -10.41
C PHE A 259 10.85 -23.14 -10.88
N HIS A 260 10.71 -22.10 -11.66
CA HIS A 260 11.77 -21.12 -11.88
C HIS A 260 11.81 -20.15 -10.72
N LEU A 261 12.91 -20.14 -9.97
CA LEU A 261 13.12 -19.14 -8.92
C LEU A 261 13.51 -17.82 -9.60
N ALA A 262 12.58 -16.86 -9.63
CA ALA A 262 12.78 -15.56 -10.26
C ALA A 262 13.37 -14.52 -9.30
N GLY A 263 13.06 -14.62 -8.00
CA GLY A 263 13.56 -13.68 -7.00
C GLY A 263 13.17 -14.06 -5.57
N CYS A 264 13.55 -13.20 -4.64
CA CYS A 264 13.12 -13.26 -3.26
C CYS A 264 12.65 -11.87 -2.87
N CYS A 265 11.36 -11.74 -2.55
CA CYS A 265 10.78 -10.53 -1.98
C CYS A 265 11.02 -10.53 -0.47
N ILE A 266 11.10 -9.37 0.13
CA ILE A 266 11.38 -9.17 1.55
C ILE A 266 10.24 -8.38 2.16
N TRP A 267 9.43 -9.02 3.00
CA TRP A 267 8.49 -8.31 3.83
C TRP A 267 9.24 -7.64 4.98
N VAL A 268 9.30 -6.31 4.98
CA VAL A 268 9.86 -5.48 6.04
C VAL A 268 8.74 -5.13 7.02
N LYS A 269 8.98 -5.39 8.31
CA LYS A 269 8.03 -5.19 9.39
C LYS A 269 8.25 -3.82 10.03
N ASP A 270 7.19 -3.21 10.57
CA ASP A 270 7.22 -1.95 11.33
C ASP A 270 8.12 -2.02 12.57
N SER A 271 8.27 -3.20 13.16
CA SER A 271 9.04 -3.40 14.38
C SER A 271 9.84 -4.69 14.35
N LEU A 272 11.00 -4.68 15.00
CA LEU A 272 11.85 -5.86 15.16
C LEU A 272 11.19 -6.95 16.03
N VAL A 273 11.66 -8.18 15.86
CA VAL A 273 11.35 -9.31 16.76
C VAL A 273 12.54 -9.50 17.68
N LEU A 274 12.39 -9.16 18.95
CA LEU A 274 13.45 -9.34 19.93
C LEU A 274 13.76 -10.83 20.11
N GLY A 275 15.01 -11.20 19.88
CA GLY A 275 15.53 -12.58 19.99
C GLY A 275 16.91 -12.60 20.65
N ARG A 276 17.56 -13.78 20.64
CA ARG A 276 18.91 -13.97 21.19
C ARG A 276 20.02 -13.78 20.17
N SER A 277 19.67 -13.43 18.92
CA SER A 277 20.64 -13.20 17.83
C SER A 277 21.27 -11.81 17.98
N ASP A 278 22.51 -11.64 17.44
CA ASP A 278 23.20 -10.35 17.41
C ASP A 278 22.41 -9.31 16.62
N TYR A 279 21.82 -9.70 15.49
CA TYR A 279 20.89 -8.89 14.71
C TYR A 279 19.47 -9.33 14.99
N GLN A 280 18.58 -8.37 15.26
CA GLN A 280 17.16 -8.63 15.50
C GLN A 280 16.41 -8.70 14.16
N TRP A 281 15.56 -9.72 14.03
CA TRP A 281 14.77 -9.94 12.81
C TRP A 281 13.69 -8.86 12.64
N GLN A 282 13.72 -8.17 11.53
CA GLN A 282 12.72 -7.16 11.15
C GLN A 282 12.13 -7.46 9.77
N HIS A 283 12.39 -8.62 9.21
CA HIS A 283 11.86 -9.01 7.90
C HIS A 283 11.52 -10.48 7.83
N GLU A 284 10.76 -10.84 6.81
CA GLU A 284 10.57 -12.22 6.36
C GLU A 284 10.77 -12.32 4.85
N PRO A 285 11.53 -13.30 4.36
CA PRO A 285 11.69 -13.51 2.93
C PRO A 285 10.51 -14.28 2.34
N VAL A 286 10.20 -13.97 1.08
CA VAL A 286 9.15 -14.61 0.27
C VAL A 286 9.74 -15.02 -1.06
N LEU A 287 9.89 -16.32 -1.32
CA LEU A 287 10.32 -16.78 -2.63
C LEU A 287 9.28 -16.39 -3.67
N TYR A 288 9.75 -15.88 -4.78
CA TYR A 288 8.94 -15.59 -5.95
C TYR A 288 9.45 -16.40 -7.14
N GLY A 289 8.53 -17.03 -7.82
CA GLY A 289 8.82 -17.76 -9.02
C GLY A 289 7.59 -18.13 -9.83
N PHE A 290 7.77 -18.89 -10.90
CA PHE A 290 6.70 -19.31 -11.80
C PHE A 290 7.04 -20.64 -12.48
N MET A 291 6.02 -21.28 -13.06
CA MET A 291 6.23 -22.51 -13.85
C MET A 291 6.84 -22.20 -15.21
N GLN A 292 7.98 -22.83 -15.53
CA GLN A 292 8.71 -22.61 -16.80
C GLN A 292 8.04 -23.21 -18.04
N ASN A 293 6.99 -23.99 -17.88
CA ASN A 293 6.33 -24.74 -18.94
C ASN A 293 5.37 -23.92 -19.82
N GLY A 294 5.42 -22.58 -19.71
CA GLY A 294 4.58 -21.64 -20.45
C GLY A 294 5.12 -20.21 -20.42
N LYS A 295 4.41 -19.30 -21.09
CA LYS A 295 4.70 -17.87 -20.99
C LYS A 295 4.35 -17.41 -19.59
N HIS A 296 5.29 -16.74 -18.89
CA HIS A 296 5.04 -16.16 -17.58
C HIS A 296 3.94 -15.09 -17.66
N HIS A 297 3.01 -15.17 -16.72
CA HIS A 297 1.91 -14.22 -16.58
C HIS A 297 2.29 -13.20 -15.50
N TRP A 298 2.42 -11.94 -15.92
CA TRP A 298 2.62 -10.80 -15.04
C TRP A 298 1.53 -9.78 -15.32
N TYR A 299 0.71 -9.46 -14.32
CA TYR A 299 -0.48 -8.63 -14.46
C TYR A 299 -0.29 -7.20 -13.94
N SER A 300 0.83 -6.94 -13.25
CA SER A 300 1.19 -5.62 -12.77
C SER A 300 2.19 -4.92 -13.73
N ASP A 301 2.66 -3.75 -13.34
CA ASP A 301 3.65 -2.96 -14.07
C ASP A 301 5.10 -3.41 -13.76
N ARG A 302 6.10 -2.63 -14.22
CA ARG A 302 7.53 -2.86 -13.95
C ARG A 302 8.09 -2.02 -12.80
N LYS A 303 7.23 -1.32 -12.06
CA LYS A 303 7.62 -0.50 -10.91
C LYS A 303 7.64 -1.32 -9.61
N GLN A 304 7.10 -2.53 -9.60
CA GLN A 304 7.06 -3.39 -8.42
C GLN A 304 8.46 -3.77 -7.97
N THR A 305 8.72 -3.65 -6.67
CA THR A 305 10.03 -3.94 -6.05
C THR A 305 9.98 -5.21 -5.21
N THR A 306 11.16 -5.70 -4.85
CA THR A 306 11.29 -6.87 -3.96
C THR A 306 11.21 -6.49 -2.48
N ILE A 307 11.05 -5.23 -2.14
CA ILE A 307 10.93 -4.75 -0.75
C ILE A 307 9.48 -4.37 -0.50
N TRP A 308 8.85 -5.04 0.46
CA TRP A 308 7.45 -4.90 0.80
C TRP A 308 7.31 -4.39 2.23
N HIS A 309 6.76 -3.21 2.43
CA HIS A 309 6.56 -2.60 3.73
C HIS A 309 5.11 -2.82 4.17
N PHE A 310 4.91 -3.66 5.17
CA PHE A 310 3.60 -3.92 5.77
C PHE A 310 3.77 -4.08 7.28
N ASP A 311 2.91 -3.42 8.04
CA ASP A 311 2.91 -3.51 9.49
C ASP A 311 2.54 -4.92 9.95
N LYS A 312 3.06 -5.32 11.11
CA LYS A 312 2.62 -6.56 11.75
C LYS A 312 1.17 -6.44 12.18
N PRO A 313 0.39 -7.54 12.14
CA PRO A 313 -0.92 -7.55 12.78
C PRO A 313 -0.80 -7.13 14.24
N LYS A 314 -1.68 -6.26 14.73
CA LYS A 314 -1.80 -5.99 16.15
C LYS A 314 -2.00 -7.33 16.85
N ARG A 315 -1.24 -7.60 17.93
CA ARG A 315 -1.17 -8.90 18.60
C ARG A 315 -2.56 -9.53 18.75
N ASN A 316 -2.80 -10.56 17.98
CA ASN A 316 -3.89 -11.49 18.20
C ASN A 316 -3.33 -12.58 19.13
N ALA A 317 -3.83 -12.68 20.35
CA ALA A 317 -3.40 -13.68 21.34
C ALA A 317 -3.61 -15.12 20.80
N ASN A 318 -4.51 -15.28 19.84
CA ASN A 318 -4.98 -16.57 19.32
C ASN A 318 -4.15 -17.08 18.14
N HIS A 319 -3.44 -16.19 17.41
CA HIS A 319 -2.60 -16.60 16.27
C HIS A 319 -1.34 -15.74 16.16
N PRO A 320 -0.29 -16.07 16.94
CA PRO A 320 0.91 -15.22 17.08
C PRO A 320 1.74 -15.07 15.79
N THR A 321 1.46 -15.86 14.75
CA THR A 321 2.18 -15.88 13.47
C THR A 321 1.30 -15.44 12.28
N SER A 322 0.13 -14.82 12.53
CA SER A 322 -0.74 -14.30 11.46
C SER A 322 0.03 -13.33 10.54
N LYS A 323 -0.26 -13.42 9.25
CA LYS A 323 0.21 -12.44 8.26
C LYS A 323 -0.83 -11.34 8.12
N PRO A 324 -0.42 -10.07 7.89
CA PRO A 324 -1.34 -8.98 7.56
C PRO A 324 -2.13 -9.31 6.28
N LEU A 325 -3.42 -8.97 6.25
CA LEU A 325 -4.27 -9.22 5.07
C LEU A 325 -3.77 -8.44 3.85
N ASP A 326 -3.32 -7.19 4.05
CA ASP A 326 -2.76 -6.35 2.98
C ASP A 326 -1.50 -6.95 2.38
N LEU A 327 -0.61 -7.52 3.20
CA LEU A 327 0.55 -8.27 2.71
C LEU A 327 0.15 -9.46 1.85
N LEU A 328 -0.90 -10.19 2.24
CA LEU A 328 -1.39 -11.35 1.46
C LEU A 328 -2.14 -10.93 0.20
N GLY A 329 -2.80 -9.78 0.23
CA GLY A 329 -3.51 -9.20 -0.92
C GLY A 329 -2.58 -8.64 -1.99
N TYR A 330 -1.38 -8.16 -1.60
CA TYR A 330 -0.45 -7.50 -2.52
C TYR A 330 0.01 -8.36 -3.71
N PRO A 331 0.36 -9.66 -3.58
CA PRO A 331 0.74 -10.50 -4.71
C PRO A 331 -0.45 -11.05 -5.52
N ILE A 332 -1.71 -10.86 -5.08
CA ILE A 332 -2.94 -11.30 -5.74
C ILE A 332 -3.45 -10.25 -6.70
#